data_7fd2cf489a033d2212e0eada62ea2b96
#
_entry.id   7fd2cf489a033d2212e0eada62ea2b96
#
_cell.length_a   1.000
_cell.length_b   1.000
_cell.length_c   1.000
_cell.angle_alpha   90.00
_cell.angle_beta   90.00
_cell.angle_gamma   90.00
#
_symmetry.space_group_name_H-M   'P 1'
#
loop_
_entity.id
_entity.type
_entity.pdbx_description
1 polymer ?
#
loop_
_entity_poly.entity_id
_entity_poly.type
_entity_poly.pdbx_seq_one_letter_code
_entity_poly.pdbx_strand_id
1 'polypeptide(L)'
;MRLHVGCAMWTHAAWPVAAEPAASRLRAYAGWCDAVEGNTTFYATPSRSTVESWAGQTDPGFRFVVKLPKVITHERRLNGIDEDVRAFLHAIEPLGPRAHALWIQLPAAFAPGDVAALATFLRRLPRTYRYAVEVRHRAFFEEDRSISLLERALGTVEAEWVPFDTTVLFESRPTSDAERDAWTKKPRVPRRTRALTAHPIIRYLGRDDRETTIDGWQPWITTIAQWLREGRSPTVFIHTPDNAQALDLARLFHTHVRTAVPTLTPLPDPPPTEPLTLF
;
A
#
# COMPACT_ATOMS: atom_id res chain seq x y z
N MET A 1 9.47 -1.91 -18.62
CA MET A 1 8.43 -1.33 -17.75
C MET A 1 8.22 -2.27 -16.56
N ARG A 2 7.96 -1.75 -15.38
CA ARG A 2 7.79 -2.59 -14.19
C ARG A 2 6.61 -2.11 -13.36
N LEU A 3 5.70 -3.02 -13.06
CA LEU A 3 4.64 -2.90 -12.07
C LEU A 3 5.06 -3.71 -10.85
N HIS A 4 4.95 -3.12 -9.67
CA HIS A 4 5.16 -3.84 -8.42
C HIS A 4 3.81 -4.16 -7.79
N VAL A 5 3.67 -5.39 -7.30
CA VAL A 5 2.44 -5.82 -6.64
C VAL A 5 2.73 -6.44 -5.28
N GLY A 6 1.80 -6.30 -4.37
CA GLY A 6 1.92 -6.86 -3.03
C GLY A 6 0.62 -6.83 -2.25
N CYS A 7 0.72 -7.22 -0.99
CA CYS A 7 -0.37 -7.31 -0.04
C CYS A 7 -0.15 -6.41 1.18
N ALA A 8 -1.16 -6.32 2.05
CA ALA A 8 -1.11 -5.57 3.31
C ALA A 8 -0.21 -6.19 4.38
N MET A 9 0.31 -7.37 4.13
CA MET A 9 1.11 -8.17 5.06
C MET A 9 1.94 -9.17 4.23
N TRP A 10 2.89 -9.83 4.84
CA TRP A 10 3.68 -10.90 4.21
C TRP A 10 3.42 -12.28 4.79
N THR A 11 2.39 -12.42 5.61
CA THR A 11 1.95 -13.73 6.13
C THR A 11 0.46 -13.71 6.41
N HIS A 12 -0.20 -14.78 6.06
CA HIS A 12 -1.59 -15.08 6.39
C HIS A 12 -1.75 -16.58 6.53
N ALA A 13 -2.62 -17.05 7.45
CA ALA A 13 -2.78 -18.48 7.74
C ALA A 13 -3.16 -19.32 6.50
N ALA A 14 -3.92 -18.74 5.57
CA ALA A 14 -4.33 -19.40 4.33
C ALA A 14 -3.26 -19.39 3.22
N TRP A 15 -2.12 -18.70 3.41
CA TRP A 15 -1.10 -18.61 2.36
C TRP A 15 -0.03 -19.69 2.50
N PRO A 16 0.56 -20.17 1.40
CA PRO A 16 1.65 -21.17 1.44
C PRO A 16 2.81 -20.74 2.34
N VAL A 17 3.12 -19.45 2.38
CA VAL A 17 4.18 -18.87 3.21
C VAL A 17 3.95 -19.07 4.72
N ALA A 18 2.75 -19.42 5.17
CA ALA A 18 2.48 -19.71 6.57
C ALA A 18 3.17 -20.99 7.07
N ALA A 19 3.46 -21.92 6.18
CA ALA A 19 4.20 -23.16 6.50
C ALA A 19 5.67 -22.89 6.84
N GLU A 20 6.21 -21.76 6.40
CA GLU A 20 7.59 -21.38 6.66
C GLU A 20 7.83 -20.98 8.12
N PRO A 21 9.04 -21.20 8.66
CA PRO A 21 9.45 -20.61 9.94
C PRO A 21 9.27 -19.09 9.95
N ALA A 22 8.84 -18.54 11.07
CA ALA A 22 8.55 -17.10 11.18
C ALA A 22 9.70 -16.20 10.68
N ALA A 23 10.96 -16.63 10.89
CA ALA A 23 12.16 -15.90 10.48
C ALA A 23 12.39 -15.86 8.96
N SER A 24 11.75 -16.74 8.17
CA SER A 24 11.90 -16.85 6.70
C SER A 24 10.66 -16.47 5.90
N ARG A 25 9.54 -16.20 6.58
CA ARG A 25 8.25 -15.91 5.92
C ARG A 25 8.29 -14.72 4.95
N LEU A 26 9.05 -13.69 5.29
CA LEU A 26 9.19 -12.54 4.39
C LEU A 26 9.98 -12.92 3.14
N ARG A 27 11.01 -13.73 3.25
CA ARG A 27 11.76 -14.26 2.10
C ARG A 27 10.87 -15.11 1.20
N ALA A 28 10.07 -16.00 1.80
CA ALA A 28 9.10 -16.80 1.06
C ALA A 28 8.06 -15.92 0.35
N TYR A 29 7.52 -14.89 1.04
CA TYR A 29 6.61 -13.92 0.45
C TYR A 29 7.24 -13.16 -0.74
N ALA A 30 8.51 -12.77 -0.61
CA ALA A 30 9.25 -12.08 -1.67
C ALA A 30 9.45 -12.93 -2.95
N GLY A 31 9.25 -14.24 -2.87
CA GLY A 31 9.14 -15.14 -4.03
C GLY A 31 7.78 -15.06 -4.74
N TRP A 32 6.76 -14.51 -4.09
CA TRP A 32 5.41 -14.35 -4.64
C TRP A 32 5.14 -12.95 -5.17
N CYS A 33 5.56 -11.92 -4.43
CA CYS A 33 5.31 -10.52 -4.70
C CYS A 33 6.60 -9.71 -4.55
N ASP A 34 6.70 -8.59 -5.25
CA ASP A 34 7.89 -7.73 -5.21
C ASP A 34 7.66 -6.41 -4.45
N ALA A 35 6.53 -6.31 -3.75
CA ALA A 35 6.21 -5.21 -2.84
C ALA A 35 5.43 -5.69 -1.61
N VAL A 36 5.48 -4.91 -0.53
CA VAL A 36 4.64 -5.11 0.66
C VAL A 36 4.24 -3.79 1.30
N GLU A 37 3.00 -3.73 1.78
CA GLU A 37 2.52 -2.65 2.65
C GLU A 37 2.94 -2.95 4.10
N GLY A 38 3.79 -2.10 4.66
CA GLY A 38 4.32 -2.25 6.02
C GLY A 38 3.32 -1.78 7.08
N ASN A 39 2.26 -2.54 7.32
CA ASN A 39 1.22 -2.18 8.29
C ASN A 39 1.67 -2.27 9.75
N THR A 40 2.61 -3.15 10.08
CA THR A 40 3.10 -3.33 11.45
C THR A 40 3.70 -2.05 12.01
N THR A 41 4.38 -1.27 11.17
CA THR A 41 4.99 0.01 11.55
C THR A 41 3.98 1.09 11.93
N PHE A 42 2.73 0.95 11.52
CA PHE A 42 1.64 1.85 11.94
C PHE A 42 1.33 1.74 13.43
N TYR A 43 1.44 0.55 13.99
CA TYR A 43 1.12 0.30 15.40
C TYR A 43 2.29 0.59 16.33
N ALA A 44 3.51 0.33 15.89
CA ALA A 44 4.73 0.60 16.65
C ALA A 44 5.94 0.77 15.73
N THR A 45 6.88 1.61 16.12
CA THR A 45 8.20 1.69 15.49
C THR A 45 8.94 0.39 15.72
N PRO A 46 9.39 -0.33 14.69
CA PRO A 46 10.14 -1.58 14.84
C PRO A 46 11.53 -1.32 15.42
N SER A 47 12.15 -2.34 16.00
CA SER A 47 13.58 -2.26 16.33
C SER A 47 14.42 -2.22 15.04
N ARG A 48 15.58 -1.56 15.10
CA ARG A 48 16.52 -1.51 13.98
C ARG A 48 16.92 -2.93 13.51
N SER A 49 17.17 -3.85 14.45
CA SER A 49 17.50 -5.25 14.14
C SER A 49 16.39 -6.00 13.43
N THR A 50 15.13 -5.71 13.75
CA THR A 50 13.98 -6.24 13.00
C THR A 50 14.01 -5.77 11.55
N VAL A 51 14.30 -4.50 11.31
CA VAL A 51 14.37 -3.92 9.96
C VAL A 51 15.58 -4.43 9.19
N GLU A 52 16.72 -4.64 9.85
CA GLU A 52 17.90 -5.31 9.27
C GLU A 52 17.56 -6.73 8.81
N SER A 53 16.79 -7.48 9.62
CA SER A 53 16.29 -8.80 9.23
C SER A 53 15.37 -8.73 8.01
N TRP A 54 14.50 -7.71 7.88
CA TRP A 54 13.67 -7.53 6.69
C TRP A 54 14.51 -7.24 5.44
N ALA A 55 15.49 -6.36 5.56
CA ALA A 55 16.41 -6.05 4.47
C ALA A 55 17.22 -7.27 4.01
N GLY A 56 17.66 -8.11 4.94
CA GLY A 56 18.41 -9.35 4.65
C GLY A 56 17.58 -10.47 4.03
N GLN A 57 16.25 -10.36 4.06
CA GLN A 57 15.33 -11.36 3.50
C GLN A 57 14.82 -11.00 2.10
N THR A 58 15.14 -9.83 1.58
CA THR A 58 14.58 -9.30 0.33
C THR A 58 15.67 -8.77 -0.59
N ASP A 59 15.45 -8.86 -1.89
CA ASP A 59 16.34 -8.27 -2.89
C ASP A 59 16.33 -6.74 -2.86
N PRO A 60 17.38 -6.05 -3.33
CA PRO A 60 17.42 -4.58 -3.38
C PRO A 60 16.28 -3.94 -4.18
N GLY A 61 15.68 -4.66 -5.13
CA GLY A 61 14.55 -4.20 -5.92
C GLY A 61 13.18 -4.39 -5.27
N PHE A 62 13.10 -5.08 -4.13
CA PHE A 62 11.85 -5.27 -3.38
C PHE A 62 11.38 -3.94 -2.77
N ARG A 63 10.08 -3.68 -2.80
CA ARG A 63 9.49 -2.42 -2.31
C ARG A 63 8.79 -2.60 -0.97
N PHE A 64 9.32 -1.95 0.06
CA PHE A 64 8.57 -1.68 1.27
C PHE A 64 7.91 -0.30 1.16
N VAL A 65 6.60 -0.25 1.32
CA VAL A 65 5.87 1.00 1.55
C VAL A 65 5.44 0.98 3.00
N VAL A 66 6.21 1.66 3.86
CA VAL A 66 6.06 1.57 5.32
C VAL A 66 5.23 2.72 5.86
N LYS A 67 4.25 2.40 6.69
CA LYS A 67 3.39 3.41 7.30
C LYS A 67 4.10 4.11 8.45
N LEU A 68 3.93 5.45 8.53
CA LEU A 68 4.30 6.17 9.73
C LEU A 68 3.46 5.67 10.92
N PRO A 69 4.05 5.59 12.12
CA PRO A 69 3.33 5.22 13.33
C PRO A 69 2.09 6.08 13.58
N LYS A 70 1.02 5.45 14.09
CA LYS A 70 -0.25 6.14 14.39
C LYS A 70 -0.09 7.27 15.42
N VAL A 71 0.91 7.20 16.30
CA VAL A 71 1.23 8.27 17.24
C VAL A 71 1.50 9.59 16.50
N ILE A 72 2.18 9.54 15.34
CA ILE A 72 2.47 10.71 14.52
C ILE A 72 1.22 11.25 13.83
N THR A 73 0.47 10.35 13.16
CA THR A 73 -0.59 10.74 12.22
C THR A 73 -1.96 10.87 12.86
N HIS A 74 -2.29 10.01 13.84
CA HIS A 74 -3.62 9.89 14.44
C HIS A 74 -3.69 10.50 15.85
N GLU A 75 -2.73 10.15 16.72
CA GLU A 75 -2.79 10.55 18.12
C GLU A 75 -2.33 12.01 18.29
N ARG A 76 -1.14 12.36 17.79
CA ARG A 76 -0.59 13.72 17.84
C ARG A 76 -0.95 14.63 16.67
N ARG A 77 -1.64 14.08 15.64
CA ARG A 77 -2.12 14.83 14.47
C ARG A 77 -1.05 15.76 13.87
N LEU A 78 0.15 15.20 13.64
CA LEU A 78 1.31 15.87 13.07
C LEU A 78 1.92 17.01 13.93
N ASN A 79 1.60 17.10 15.22
CA ASN A 79 2.11 18.14 16.12
C ASN A 79 3.05 17.55 17.18
N GLY A 80 4.17 18.22 17.46
CA GLY A 80 5.11 17.82 18.51
C GLY A 80 5.72 16.43 18.33
N ILE A 81 5.99 16.03 17.07
CA ILE A 81 6.34 14.66 16.67
C ILE A 81 7.80 14.48 16.23
N ASP A 82 8.65 15.44 16.48
CA ASP A 82 10.02 15.44 15.94
C ASP A 82 10.86 14.26 16.45
N GLU A 83 10.66 13.89 17.71
CA GLU A 83 11.34 12.74 18.31
C GLU A 83 10.81 11.43 17.74
N ASP A 84 9.48 11.28 17.62
CA ASP A 84 8.85 10.08 17.05
C ASP A 84 9.28 9.88 15.59
N VAL A 85 9.35 10.96 14.81
CA VAL A 85 9.80 10.93 13.41
C VAL A 85 11.27 10.53 13.33
N ARG A 86 12.14 11.14 14.15
CA ARG A 86 13.58 10.77 14.17
C ARG A 86 13.79 9.31 14.56
N ALA A 87 13.10 8.84 15.58
CA ALA A 87 13.18 7.45 16.03
C ALA A 87 12.70 6.49 14.92
N PHE A 88 11.60 6.80 14.26
CA PHE A 88 11.08 6.01 13.16
C PHE A 88 12.06 5.98 11.97
N LEU A 89 12.56 7.13 11.52
CA LEU A 89 13.50 7.21 10.40
C LEU A 89 14.80 6.45 10.69
N HIS A 90 15.32 6.55 11.93
CA HIS A 90 16.48 5.77 12.35
C HIS A 90 16.20 4.26 12.33
N ALA A 91 15.03 3.83 12.76
CA ALA A 91 14.66 2.42 12.78
C ALA A 91 14.56 1.82 11.37
N ILE A 92 14.01 2.57 10.39
CA ILE A 92 13.79 2.07 9.01
C ILE A 92 15.00 2.25 8.08
N GLU A 93 16.03 2.97 8.48
CA GLU A 93 17.24 3.22 7.69
C GLU A 93 17.85 1.96 7.06
N PRO A 94 17.92 0.79 7.72
CA PRO A 94 18.48 -0.42 7.15
C PRO A 94 17.76 -0.94 5.90
N LEU A 95 16.53 -0.53 5.62
CA LEU A 95 15.87 -0.88 4.36
C LEU A 95 16.62 -0.30 3.15
N GLY A 96 17.28 0.85 3.32
CA GLY A 96 17.98 1.51 2.22
C GLY A 96 17.05 1.76 1.03
N PRO A 97 17.44 1.39 -0.21
CA PRO A 97 16.63 1.61 -1.41
C PRO A 97 15.30 0.83 -1.42
N ARG A 98 15.15 -0.18 -0.57
CA ARG A 98 13.90 -0.95 -0.41
C ARG A 98 12.80 -0.15 0.27
N ALA A 99 13.13 0.89 1.07
CA ALA A 99 12.16 1.86 1.60
C ALA A 99 11.62 2.71 0.44
N HIS A 100 10.70 2.14 -0.35
CA HIS A 100 10.22 2.75 -1.58
C HIS A 100 9.48 4.05 -1.33
N ALA A 101 8.59 4.07 -0.32
CA ALA A 101 7.90 5.27 0.15
C ALA A 101 7.52 5.15 1.63
N LEU A 102 7.43 6.29 2.30
CA LEU A 102 6.88 6.42 3.64
C LEU A 102 5.43 6.86 3.53
N TRP A 103 4.52 6.03 4.05
CA TRP A 103 3.08 6.22 3.92
C TRP A 103 2.49 6.96 5.11
N ILE A 104 1.97 8.14 4.87
CA ILE A 104 1.29 9.01 5.83
C ILE A 104 -0.21 8.76 5.69
N GLN A 105 -0.72 7.75 6.40
CA GLN A 105 -2.16 7.51 6.46
C GLN A 105 -2.78 8.45 7.48
N LEU A 106 -3.73 9.28 7.03
CA LEU A 106 -4.40 10.26 7.87
C LEU A 106 -5.77 9.74 8.35
N PRO A 107 -6.22 10.13 9.55
CA PRO A 107 -7.53 9.72 10.05
C PRO A 107 -8.67 10.32 9.23
N ALA A 108 -9.86 9.71 9.31
CA ALA A 108 -11.06 10.21 8.61
C ALA A 108 -11.46 11.63 9.04
N ALA A 109 -11.09 12.04 10.26
CA ALA A 109 -11.32 13.38 10.77
C ALA A 109 -10.35 14.44 10.23
N PHE A 110 -9.30 14.06 9.47
CA PHE A 110 -8.40 15.00 8.82
C PHE A 110 -9.15 15.67 7.65
N ALA A 111 -9.49 16.94 7.84
CA ALA A 111 -10.32 17.73 6.94
C ALA A 111 -9.50 18.77 6.13
N PRO A 112 -10.08 19.45 5.13
CA PRO A 112 -9.37 20.47 4.35
C PRO A 112 -8.71 21.59 5.19
N GLY A 113 -9.27 21.92 6.35
CA GLY A 113 -8.66 22.89 7.30
C GLY A 113 -7.31 22.43 7.87
N ASP A 114 -7.04 21.13 7.88
CA ASP A 114 -5.80 20.55 8.43
C ASP A 114 -4.65 20.50 7.42
N VAL A 115 -4.90 20.80 6.13
CA VAL A 115 -3.88 20.68 5.05
C VAL A 115 -2.66 21.55 5.31
N ALA A 116 -2.82 22.69 5.98
CA ALA A 116 -1.69 23.56 6.35
C ALA A 116 -0.72 22.86 7.31
N ALA A 117 -1.24 22.10 8.28
CA ALA A 117 -0.42 21.29 9.20
C ALA A 117 0.33 20.17 8.44
N LEU A 118 -0.35 19.47 7.53
CA LEU A 118 0.27 18.47 6.66
C LEU A 118 1.39 19.10 5.81
N ALA A 119 1.14 20.22 5.16
CA ALA A 119 2.13 20.91 4.34
C ALA A 119 3.36 21.33 5.16
N THR A 120 3.16 21.79 6.39
CA THR A 120 4.26 22.14 7.30
C THR A 120 5.04 20.90 7.72
N PHE A 121 4.36 19.82 8.05
CA PHE A 121 4.98 18.53 8.39
C PHE A 121 5.82 17.99 7.22
N LEU A 122 5.25 17.91 6.02
CA LEU A 122 5.93 17.41 4.83
C LEU A 122 7.21 18.19 4.49
N ARG A 123 7.21 19.54 4.65
CA ARG A 123 8.40 20.36 4.38
C ARG A 123 9.55 20.09 5.36
N ARG A 124 9.28 19.56 6.57
CA ARG A 124 10.29 19.24 7.59
C ARG A 124 10.89 17.84 7.41
N LEU A 125 10.26 16.99 6.61
CA LEU A 125 10.73 15.62 6.36
C LEU A 125 11.95 15.61 5.43
N PRO A 126 12.89 14.66 5.62
CA PRO A 126 14.06 14.49 4.76
C PRO A 126 13.68 14.22 3.30
N ARG A 127 14.36 14.85 2.35
CA ARG A 127 14.14 14.64 0.91
C ARG A 127 14.74 13.34 0.37
N THR A 128 15.43 12.59 1.21
CA THR A 128 16.00 11.28 0.86
C THR A 128 14.96 10.17 0.71
N TYR A 129 13.74 10.38 1.25
CA TYR A 129 12.63 9.46 1.13
C TYR A 129 11.54 10.02 0.22
N ARG A 130 10.82 9.12 -0.47
CA ARG A 130 9.52 9.44 -1.10
C ARG A 130 8.43 9.37 -0.05
N TYR A 131 7.43 10.21 -0.21
CA TYR A 131 6.25 10.24 0.68
C TYR A 131 5.00 9.94 -0.10
N ALA A 132 4.08 9.23 0.56
CA ALA A 132 2.78 8.90 0.02
C ALA A 132 1.72 9.23 1.08
N VAL A 133 0.66 9.91 0.70
CA VAL A 133 -0.37 10.40 1.64
C VAL A 133 -1.71 9.79 1.28
N GLU A 134 -2.37 9.15 2.26
CA GLU A 134 -3.74 8.66 2.17
C GLU A 134 -4.65 9.55 3.03
N VAL A 135 -5.63 10.19 2.39
CA VAL A 135 -6.72 10.91 3.06
C VAL A 135 -8.02 10.12 2.94
N ARG A 136 -8.93 10.33 3.89
CA ARG A 136 -10.20 9.58 4.00
C ARG A 136 -11.42 10.47 4.11
N HIS A 137 -11.26 11.79 4.27
CA HIS A 137 -12.36 12.75 4.35
C HIS A 137 -12.93 13.02 2.95
N ARG A 138 -14.24 12.92 2.80
CA ARG A 138 -14.95 13.00 1.50
C ARG A 138 -14.69 14.30 0.74
N ALA A 139 -14.52 15.43 1.41
CA ALA A 139 -14.25 16.71 0.78
C ALA A 139 -13.03 16.69 -0.17
N PHE A 140 -12.03 15.83 0.10
CA PHE A 140 -10.88 15.66 -0.79
C PHE A 140 -11.18 14.90 -2.08
N PHE A 141 -12.40 14.39 -2.26
CA PHE A 141 -12.82 13.64 -3.43
C PHE A 141 -14.00 14.29 -4.16
N GLU A 142 -14.71 15.23 -3.50
CA GLU A 142 -15.96 15.82 -3.99
C GLU A 142 -15.89 17.34 -4.20
N GLU A 143 -14.89 18.03 -3.59
CA GLU A 143 -14.77 19.48 -3.63
C GLU A 143 -13.48 19.91 -4.36
N ASP A 144 -13.59 20.50 -5.54
CA ASP A 144 -12.44 20.91 -6.37
C ASP A 144 -11.43 21.78 -5.62
N ARG A 145 -11.92 22.68 -4.74
CA ARG A 145 -11.05 23.53 -3.92
C ARG A 145 -10.22 22.70 -2.95
N SER A 146 -10.83 21.70 -2.30
CA SER A 146 -10.18 20.83 -1.33
C SER A 146 -9.20 19.87 -2.00
N ILE A 147 -9.56 19.33 -3.18
CA ILE A 147 -8.70 18.53 -4.04
C ILE A 147 -7.45 19.35 -4.42
N SER A 148 -7.65 20.55 -4.99
CA SER A 148 -6.56 21.42 -5.43
C SER A 148 -5.66 21.88 -4.28
N LEU A 149 -6.21 22.11 -3.08
CA LEU A 149 -5.47 22.46 -1.88
C LEU A 149 -4.51 21.33 -1.47
N LEU A 150 -5.03 20.10 -1.41
CA LEU A 150 -4.22 18.92 -1.06
C LEU A 150 -3.14 18.67 -2.13
N GLU A 151 -3.51 18.65 -3.42
CA GLU A 151 -2.55 18.42 -4.51
C GLU A 151 -1.41 19.44 -4.51
N ARG A 152 -1.67 20.72 -4.24
CA ARG A 152 -0.63 21.74 -4.09
C ARG A 152 0.30 21.44 -2.91
N ALA A 153 -0.26 21.04 -1.76
CA ALA A 153 0.54 20.69 -0.59
C ALA A 153 1.46 19.50 -0.88
N LEU A 154 0.95 18.45 -1.52
CA LEU A 154 1.72 17.27 -1.92
C LEU A 154 2.77 17.59 -2.97
N GLY A 155 2.43 18.41 -3.97
CA GLY A 155 3.34 18.82 -5.05
C GLY A 155 4.58 19.55 -4.58
N THR A 156 4.53 20.28 -3.45
CA THR A 156 5.70 20.98 -2.88
C THR A 156 6.84 20.05 -2.47
N VAL A 157 6.54 18.77 -2.25
CA VAL A 157 7.48 17.76 -1.77
C VAL A 157 7.51 16.51 -2.66
N GLU A 158 6.84 16.57 -3.80
CA GLU A 158 6.69 15.43 -4.73
C GLU A 158 6.09 14.18 -4.04
N ALA A 159 5.15 14.41 -3.13
CA ALA A 159 4.45 13.31 -2.46
C ALA A 159 3.32 12.76 -3.33
N GLU A 160 3.14 11.43 -3.31
CA GLU A 160 2.04 10.79 -3.99
C GLU A 160 0.76 10.84 -3.16
N TRP A 161 -0.39 10.96 -3.81
CA TRP A 161 -1.67 10.75 -3.19
C TRP A 161 -2.13 9.30 -3.40
N VAL A 162 -2.13 8.50 -2.33
CA VAL A 162 -2.53 7.09 -2.39
C VAL A 162 -4.06 7.00 -2.40
N PRO A 163 -4.68 6.56 -3.50
CA PRO A 163 -6.07 6.16 -3.47
C PRO A 163 -6.22 4.84 -2.69
N PHE A 164 -7.15 4.84 -1.74
CA PHE A 164 -7.66 3.61 -1.16
C PHE A 164 -9.00 3.31 -1.81
N ASP A 165 -8.97 2.52 -2.88
CA ASP A 165 -10.19 2.13 -3.59
C ASP A 165 -10.92 1.02 -2.85
N THR A 166 -12.10 1.33 -2.39
CA THR A 166 -13.03 0.44 -1.69
C THR A 166 -14.36 0.33 -2.43
N THR A 167 -14.41 0.79 -3.69
CA THR A 167 -15.65 0.94 -4.46
C THR A 167 -16.43 -0.37 -4.49
N VAL A 168 -15.77 -1.47 -4.90
CA VAL A 168 -16.42 -2.77 -5.04
C VAL A 168 -16.94 -3.33 -3.71
N LEU A 169 -16.28 -3.02 -2.59
CA LEU A 169 -16.76 -3.41 -1.26
C LEU A 169 -18.15 -2.82 -0.97
N PHE A 170 -18.41 -1.59 -1.43
CA PHE A 170 -19.62 -0.84 -1.14
C PHE A 170 -20.70 -0.92 -2.25
N GLU A 171 -20.48 -1.66 -3.33
CA GLU A 171 -21.46 -1.85 -4.41
C GLU A 171 -22.63 -2.74 -4.01
N SER A 172 -22.41 -3.70 -3.12
CA SER A 172 -23.45 -4.61 -2.63
C SER A 172 -23.29 -4.89 -1.14
N ARG A 173 -24.36 -5.39 -0.49
CA ARG A 173 -24.32 -5.70 0.95
C ARG A 173 -23.27 -6.76 1.27
N PRO A 174 -22.64 -6.68 2.47
CA PRO A 174 -21.68 -7.69 2.92
C PRO A 174 -22.28 -9.09 3.00
N THR A 175 -21.52 -10.10 2.57
CA THR A 175 -21.93 -11.51 2.59
C THR A 175 -21.20 -12.33 3.65
N SER A 176 -20.03 -11.87 4.11
CA SER A 176 -19.22 -12.52 5.15
C SER A 176 -19.06 -11.64 6.40
N ASP A 177 -18.55 -12.22 7.50
CA ASP A 177 -18.22 -11.46 8.72
C ASP A 177 -17.04 -10.50 8.47
N ALA A 178 -16.06 -10.91 7.69
CA ALA A 178 -14.93 -10.06 7.33
C ALA A 178 -15.38 -8.87 6.47
N GLU A 179 -16.30 -9.08 5.53
CA GLU A 179 -16.90 -7.98 4.77
C GLU A 179 -17.72 -7.05 5.66
N ARG A 180 -18.49 -7.56 6.63
CA ARG A 180 -19.23 -6.74 7.59
C ARG A 180 -18.31 -5.87 8.44
N ASP A 181 -17.21 -6.43 8.91
CA ASP A 181 -16.18 -5.70 9.64
C ASP A 181 -15.53 -4.62 8.77
N ALA A 182 -15.14 -4.97 7.54
CA ALA A 182 -14.57 -4.03 6.59
C ALA A 182 -15.55 -2.89 6.24
N TRP A 183 -16.83 -3.19 6.04
CA TRP A 183 -17.88 -2.22 5.75
C TRP A 183 -18.02 -1.13 6.80
N THR A 184 -17.78 -1.45 8.07
CA THR A 184 -17.85 -0.49 9.17
C THR A 184 -16.56 0.32 9.36
N LYS A 185 -15.42 -0.25 8.99
CA LYS A 185 -14.08 0.33 9.28
C LYS A 185 -13.42 1.05 8.10
N LYS A 186 -13.80 0.68 6.87
CA LYS A 186 -13.11 1.23 5.69
C LYS A 186 -13.76 2.53 5.21
N PRO A 187 -12.98 3.46 4.65
CA PRO A 187 -13.54 4.71 4.13
C PRO A 187 -14.39 4.43 2.91
N ARG A 188 -15.53 5.11 2.80
CA ARG A 188 -16.37 5.11 1.60
C ARG A 188 -16.13 6.41 0.85
N VAL A 189 -15.17 6.39 -0.06
CA VAL A 189 -14.77 7.55 -0.87
C VAL A 189 -14.76 7.18 -2.36
N PRO A 190 -14.95 8.16 -3.26
CA PRO A 190 -14.86 7.92 -4.70
C PRO A 190 -13.49 7.41 -5.12
N ARG A 191 -13.45 6.58 -6.17
CA ARG A 191 -12.21 6.15 -6.81
C ARG A 191 -11.48 7.34 -7.42
N ARG A 192 -10.18 7.45 -7.15
CA ARG A 192 -9.30 8.46 -7.73
C ARG A 192 -8.20 7.77 -8.53
N THR A 193 -8.08 8.09 -9.82
CA THR A 193 -7.13 7.44 -10.75
C THR A 193 -5.99 8.35 -11.19
N ARG A 194 -5.92 9.60 -10.67
CA ARG A 194 -4.86 10.55 -11.02
C ARG A 194 -3.61 10.31 -10.18
N ALA A 195 -2.49 10.00 -10.84
CA ALA A 195 -1.17 9.97 -10.21
C ALA A 195 -0.56 11.37 -10.15
N LEU A 196 0.13 11.70 -9.06
CA LEU A 196 0.83 12.97 -8.88
C LEU A 196 2.32 12.85 -9.22
N THR A 197 2.90 11.64 -9.11
CA THR A 197 4.33 11.40 -9.26
C THR A 197 4.65 10.33 -10.31
N ALA A 198 5.92 10.07 -10.54
CA ALA A 198 6.38 8.95 -11.37
C ALA A 198 6.23 7.57 -10.68
N HIS A 199 5.88 7.55 -9.40
CA HIS A 199 5.80 6.33 -8.57
C HIS A 199 4.43 6.21 -7.88
N PRO A 200 3.32 6.11 -8.65
CA PRO A 200 2.00 6.02 -8.05
C PRO A 200 1.85 4.76 -7.21
N ILE A 201 1.13 4.90 -6.09
CA ILE A 201 0.83 3.81 -5.16
C ILE A 201 -0.68 3.70 -5.07
N ILE A 202 -1.20 2.48 -5.18
CA ILE A 202 -2.63 2.18 -5.10
C ILE A 202 -2.85 1.15 -4.00
N ARG A 203 -3.91 1.34 -3.24
CA ARG A 203 -4.46 0.35 -2.35
C ARG A 203 -5.86 -0.03 -2.83
N TYR A 204 -6.03 -1.26 -3.27
CA TYR A 204 -7.31 -1.80 -3.74
C TYR A 204 -7.85 -2.80 -2.73
N LEU A 205 -9.09 -2.63 -2.29
CA LEU A 205 -9.81 -3.56 -1.45
C LEU A 205 -10.96 -4.16 -2.25
N GLY A 206 -10.84 -5.43 -2.56
CA GLY A 206 -11.88 -6.23 -3.17
C GLY A 206 -12.93 -6.72 -2.17
N ARG A 207 -13.54 -7.84 -2.50
CA ARG A 207 -14.45 -8.60 -1.66
C ARG A 207 -13.84 -9.98 -1.35
N ASP A 208 -14.49 -10.77 -0.51
CA ASP A 208 -14.09 -12.16 -0.29
C ASP A 208 -14.45 -13.01 -1.52
N ASP A 209 -15.45 -12.61 -2.29
CA ASP A 209 -15.75 -13.20 -3.60
C ASP A 209 -14.70 -12.79 -4.65
N ARG A 210 -14.08 -13.81 -5.26
CA ARG A 210 -12.97 -13.66 -6.19
C ARG A 210 -13.38 -12.96 -7.49
N GLU A 211 -14.52 -13.35 -8.07
CA GLU A 211 -14.97 -12.84 -9.37
C GLU A 211 -15.35 -11.36 -9.24
N THR A 212 -16.12 -11.00 -8.23
CA THR A 212 -16.47 -9.62 -7.91
C THR A 212 -15.22 -8.76 -7.70
N THR A 213 -14.19 -9.31 -7.04
CA THR A 213 -12.91 -8.62 -6.84
C THR A 213 -12.19 -8.35 -8.16
N ILE A 214 -12.17 -9.35 -9.06
CA ILE A 214 -11.55 -9.25 -10.39
C ILE A 214 -12.30 -8.25 -11.28
N ASP A 215 -13.60 -8.26 -11.27
CA ASP A 215 -14.42 -7.32 -12.03
C ASP A 215 -14.23 -5.88 -11.53
N GLY A 216 -14.18 -5.69 -10.22
CA GLY A 216 -14.03 -4.39 -9.60
C GLY A 216 -12.70 -3.68 -9.89
N TRP A 217 -11.62 -4.41 -10.23
CA TRP A 217 -10.34 -3.78 -10.54
C TRP A 217 -10.13 -3.44 -12.02
N GLN A 218 -11.06 -3.78 -12.92
CA GLN A 218 -10.91 -3.54 -14.37
C GLN A 218 -10.55 -2.07 -14.72
N PRO A 219 -11.12 -1.04 -14.07
CA PRO A 219 -10.70 0.34 -14.29
C PRO A 219 -9.22 0.59 -13.95
N TRP A 220 -8.65 -0.15 -13.00
CA TRP A 220 -7.24 -0.05 -12.64
C TRP A 220 -6.31 -0.67 -13.68
N ILE A 221 -6.74 -1.74 -14.36
CA ILE A 221 -5.95 -2.33 -15.46
C ILE A 221 -5.70 -1.27 -16.54
N THR A 222 -6.75 -0.55 -16.94
CA THR A 222 -6.65 0.54 -17.93
C THR A 222 -5.76 1.69 -17.44
N THR A 223 -5.98 2.13 -16.21
CA THR A 223 -5.22 3.25 -15.62
C THR A 223 -3.75 2.93 -15.49
N ILE A 224 -3.41 1.74 -14.98
CA ILE A 224 -2.02 1.31 -14.79
C ILE A 224 -1.32 1.09 -16.13
N ALA A 225 -2.02 0.50 -17.10
CA ALA A 225 -1.47 0.36 -18.45
C ALA A 225 -1.12 1.72 -19.07
N GLN A 226 -1.94 2.73 -18.84
CA GLN A 226 -1.62 4.10 -19.26
C GLN A 226 -0.40 4.64 -18.52
N TRP A 227 -0.33 4.54 -17.19
CA TRP A 227 0.81 5.01 -16.40
C TRP A 227 2.13 4.33 -16.80
N LEU A 228 2.10 3.03 -17.09
CA LEU A 228 3.26 2.30 -17.58
C LEU A 228 3.74 2.84 -18.93
N ARG A 229 2.81 3.12 -19.87
CA ARG A 229 3.16 3.74 -21.18
C ARG A 229 3.70 5.15 -21.03
N GLU A 230 3.28 5.89 -20.00
CA GLU A 230 3.83 7.20 -19.63
C GLU A 230 5.21 7.12 -18.94
N GLY A 231 5.76 5.91 -18.76
CA GLY A 231 7.05 5.69 -18.09
C GLY A 231 6.99 5.71 -16.56
N ARG A 232 5.80 5.70 -15.96
CA ARG A 232 5.65 5.61 -14.49
C ARG A 232 5.92 4.19 -14.00
N SER A 233 6.25 4.08 -12.72
CA SER A 233 6.53 2.82 -12.02
C SER A 233 5.55 2.60 -10.86
N PRO A 234 4.34 2.11 -11.14
CA PRO A 234 3.30 1.93 -10.13
C PRO A 234 3.61 0.80 -9.13
N THR A 235 3.04 0.95 -7.93
CA THR A 235 2.97 -0.10 -6.91
C THR A 235 1.52 -0.30 -6.50
N VAL A 236 1.03 -1.54 -6.48
CA VAL A 236 -0.35 -1.87 -6.17
C VAL A 236 -0.41 -2.86 -5.02
N PHE A 237 -1.20 -2.55 -4.01
CA PHE A 237 -1.51 -3.44 -2.91
C PHE A 237 -2.93 -3.97 -3.05
N ILE A 238 -3.05 -5.28 -3.17
CA ILE A 238 -4.33 -5.99 -3.25
C ILE A 238 -4.72 -6.48 -1.87
N HIS A 239 -5.95 -6.21 -1.50
CA HIS A 239 -6.58 -6.66 -0.28
C HIS A 239 -7.91 -7.33 -0.58
N THR A 240 -8.29 -8.29 0.25
CA THR A 240 -9.69 -8.69 0.46
C THR A 240 -10.04 -8.50 1.94
N PRO A 241 -11.30 -8.48 2.33
CA PRO A 241 -11.68 -8.32 3.74
C PRO A 241 -10.99 -9.31 4.68
N ASP A 242 -10.92 -10.59 4.32
CA ASP A 242 -10.22 -11.64 5.06
C ASP A 242 -8.74 -11.82 4.66
N ASN A 243 -8.32 -11.27 3.52
CA ASN A 243 -7.00 -11.43 2.89
C ASN A 243 -6.59 -12.88 2.54
N ALA A 244 -7.47 -13.86 2.64
CA ALA A 244 -7.11 -15.25 2.37
C ALA A 244 -6.60 -15.47 0.92
N GLN A 245 -7.21 -14.80 -0.05
CA GLN A 245 -6.85 -14.90 -1.46
C GLN A 245 -5.93 -13.76 -1.96
N ALA A 246 -5.56 -12.79 -1.11
CA ALA A 246 -4.88 -11.58 -1.54
C ALA A 246 -3.54 -11.84 -2.24
N LEU A 247 -2.80 -12.88 -1.82
CA LEU A 247 -1.51 -13.26 -2.42
C LEU A 247 -1.66 -13.68 -3.89
N ASP A 248 -2.58 -14.60 -4.16
CA ASP A 248 -2.86 -15.07 -5.52
C ASP A 248 -3.48 -13.98 -6.39
N LEU A 249 -4.39 -13.18 -5.80
CA LEU A 249 -5.03 -12.06 -6.48
C LEU A 249 -4.03 -10.98 -6.88
N ALA A 250 -3.01 -10.70 -6.06
CA ALA A 250 -1.96 -9.74 -6.42
C ALA A 250 -1.18 -10.21 -7.67
N ARG A 251 -0.86 -11.49 -7.77
CA ARG A 251 -0.21 -12.06 -8.96
C ARG A 251 -1.13 -12.07 -10.18
N LEU A 252 -2.41 -12.43 -9.99
CA LEU A 252 -3.40 -12.41 -11.06
C LEU A 252 -3.61 -10.98 -11.60
N PHE A 253 -3.67 -9.98 -10.70
CA PHE A 253 -3.74 -8.58 -11.08
C PHE A 253 -2.56 -8.18 -11.99
N HIS A 254 -1.35 -8.55 -11.61
CA HIS A 254 -0.15 -8.31 -12.43
C HIS A 254 -0.27 -8.97 -13.82
N THR A 255 -0.78 -10.21 -13.87
CA THR A 255 -1.01 -10.94 -15.12
C THR A 255 -2.01 -10.22 -16.02
N HIS A 256 -3.13 -9.72 -15.46
CA HIS A 256 -4.11 -8.94 -16.20
C HIS A 256 -3.54 -7.64 -16.78
N VAL A 257 -2.72 -6.91 -15.99
CA VAL A 257 -2.02 -5.73 -16.51
C VAL A 257 -1.05 -6.12 -17.62
N ARG A 258 -0.34 -7.26 -17.49
CA ARG A 258 0.59 -7.74 -18.52
C ARG A 258 -0.12 -8.11 -19.82
N THR A 259 -1.33 -8.61 -19.77
CA THR A 259 -2.16 -8.81 -20.98
C THR A 259 -2.41 -7.49 -21.71
N ALA A 260 -2.65 -6.39 -20.98
CA ALA A 260 -2.83 -5.06 -21.56
C ALA A 260 -1.51 -4.36 -21.96
N VAL A 261 -0.37 -4.80 -21.37
CA VAL A 261 0.98 -4.26 -21.61
C VAL A 261 1.97 -5.41 -21.76
N PRO A 262 2.07 -6.06 -22.95
CA PRO A 262 2.89 -7.26 -23.14
C PRO A 262 4.40 -7.08 -22.86
N THR A 263 4.90 -5.84 -22.90
CA THR A 263 6.29 -5.48 -22.56
C THR A 263 6.56 -5.37 -21.06
N LEU A 264 5.54 -5.57 -20.24
CA LEU A 264 5.71 -5.58 -18.78
C LEU A 264 6.55 -6.79 -18.35
N THR A 265 7.59 -6.53 -17.54
CA THR A 265 8.43 -7.60 -16.96
C THR A 265 7.54 -8.53 -16.12
N PRO A 266 7.57 -9.85 -16.35
CA PRO A 266 6.79 -10.79 -15.54
C PRO A 266 7.30 -10.83 -14.10
N LEU A 267 6.42 -11.19 -13.17
CA LEU A 267 6.85 -11.61 -11.85
C LEU A 267 7.61 -12.94 -11.94
N PRO A 268 8.57 -13.22 -11.03
CA PRO A 268 9.16 -14.55 -10.92
C PRO A 268 8.07 -15.62 -10.72
N ASP A 269 8.35 -16.85 -11.16
CA ASP A 269 7.46 -17.94 -10.83
C ASP A 269 7.39 -18.14 -9.31
N PRO A 270 6.19 -18.43 -8.76
CA PRO A 270 6.06 -18.66 -7.33
C PRO A 270 6.92 -19.87 -6.91
N PRO A 271 7.48 -19.87 -5.69
CA PRO A 271 8.15 -21.05 -5.17
C PRO A 271 7.25 -22.30 -5.28
N PRO A 272 7.79 -23.46 -5.62
CA PRO A 272 7.02 -24.69 -5.62
C PRO A 272 6.41 -24.91 -4.23
N THR A 273 5.09 -25.04 -4.18
CA THR A 273 4.40 -25.49 -2.96
C THR A 273 4.57 -27.00 -2.89
N GLU A 274 5.39 -27.49 -1.96
CA GLU A 274 5.39 -28.92 -1.68
C GLU A 274 3.98 -29.32 -1.24
N PRO A 275 3.41 -30.39 -1.83
CA PRO A 275 2.14 -30.92 -1.33
C PRO A 275 2.38 -31.32 0.14
N LEU A 276 1.53 -30.85 1.05
CA LEU A 276 1.50 -31.33 2.43
C LEU A 276 1.32 -32.85 2.37
N THR A 277 2.42 -33.59 2.51
CA THR A 277 2.38 -35.02 2.74
C THR A 277 1.77 -35.19 4.13
N LEU A 278 0.47 -35.51 4.15
CA LEU A 278 -0.20 -36.04 5.33
C LEU A 278 0.40 -37.43 5.62
N PHE A 279 1.33 -37.50 6.55
CA PHE A 279 1.69 -38.72 7.23
C PHE A 279 0.93 -38.83 8.55
#